data_e3c1df8643f57f19df78b339aecb2b02
#
_entry.id   e3c1df8643f57f19df78b339aecb2b02
#
_cell.length_a   1.000
_cell.length_b   1.000
_cell.length_c   1.000
_cell.angle_alpha   90.00
_cell.angle_beta   90.00
_cell.angle_gamma   90.00
#
_symmetry.space_group_name_H-M   'P 1'
#
loop_
_entity.id
_entity.type
_entity.pdbx_description
1 polymer ?
#
loop_
_entity_poly.entity_id
_entity_poly.type
_entity_poly.pdbx_seq_one_letter_code
_entity_poly.pdbx_strand_id
1 'polypeptide(L)'
;PDFPSSQFGYILASKGGSVVEIEKFVEKPKFEKAKSLLEQENVFWNAGIFAFKGDWFIKEIKRKNKSLLEKVLKSISLGEYQGNVFMPHSDSFKQIEDISIDKAVLERSKKVLMTELKAGWLDLGSWTALTAFHTDPSSPFSLSQRSSESRIERPWGFFDVLMQSSSSKVKLIEVKAGQKLSLQQHK
;
A
#
# COMPACT_ATOMS: atom_id res chain seq x y z
N PRO A 1 -14.63 5.47 0.47
CA PRO A 1 -13.80 5.89 1.60
C PRO A 1 -14.66 6.38 2.76
N ASP A 2 -14.34 5.94 3.97
CA ASP A 2 -15.13 6.19 5.18
C ASP A 2 -14.48 7.26 6.09
N PHE A 3 -13.23 7.60 5.82
CA PHE A 3 -12.48 8.62 6.56
C PHE A 3 -11.40 9.29 5.67
N PRO A 4 -10.96 10.53 6.01
CA PRO A 4 -9.89 11.18 5.27
C PRO A 4 -8.54 10.54 5.60
N SER A 5 -7.78 10.17 4.57
CA SER A 5 -6.44 9.59 4.71
C SER A 5 -5.45 10.25 3.76
N SER A 6 -4.28 10.60 4.28
CA SER A 6 -3.14 11.03 3.45
C SER A 6 -2.27 9.87 2.99
N GLN A 7 -2.63 8.63 3.34
CA GLN A 7 -1.87 7.42 2.98
C GLN A 7 -2.37 6.77 1.70
N PHE A 8 -3.57 7.10 1.24
CA PHE A 8 -4.21 6.47 0.08
C PHE A 8 -4.35 7.43 -1.09
N GLY A 9 -4.34 6.88 -2.30
CA GLY A 9 -4.76 7.57 -3.50
C GLY A 9 -6.29 7.68 -3.58
N TYR A 10 -6.79 8.75 -4.14
CA TYR A 10 -8.22 9.02 -4.35
C TYR A 10 -8.55 9.06 -5.83
N ILE A 11 -9.68 8.46 -6.18
CA ILE A 11 -10.22 8.43 -7.52
C ILE A 11 -11.59 9.10 -7.50
N LEU A 12 -11.79 10.13 -8.33
CA LEU A 12 -13.09 10.67 -8.66
C LEU A 12 -13.52 10.02 -9.97
N ALA A 13 -14.68 9.42 -9.99
CA ALA A 13 -15.18 8.67 -11.13
C ALA A 13 -16.51 9.24 -11.63
N SER A 14 -16.77 9.07 -12.91
CA SER A 14 -18.07 9.39 -13.51
C SER A 14 -19.17 8.52 -12.92
N LYS A 15 -20.42 9.02 -12.97
CA LYS A 15 -21.58 8.27 -12.49
C LYS A 15 -21.94 7.11 -13.43
N GLY A 16 -22.30 5.97 -12.85
CA GLY A 16 -22.97 4.85 -13.52
C GLY A 16 -22.07 3.72 -13.98
N GLY A 17 -22.63 2.52 -14.01
CA GLY A 17 -22.01 1.30 -14.55
C GLY A 17 -21.03 0.59 -13.61
N SER A 18 -20.66 -0.64 -14.01
CA SER A 18 -19.67 -1.44 -13.29
C SER A 18 -18.23 -1.06 -13.66
N VAL A 19 -18.02 -0.43 -14.81
CA VAL A 19 -16.76 0.13 -15.28
C VAL A 19 -17.00 1.56 -15.69
N VAL A 20 -16.29 2.51 -15.08
CA VAL A 20 -16.51 3.95 -15.27
C VAL A 20 -15.19 4.68 -15.57
N GLU A 21 -15.28 5.82 -16.24
CA GLU A 21 -14.11 6.67 -16.47
C GLU A 21 -13.67 7.36 -15.17
N ILE A 22 -12.37 7.46 -14.99
CA ILE A 22 -11.75 8.27 -13.94
C ILE A 22 -11.71 9.72 -14.42
N GLU A 23 -12.37 10.60 -13.69
CA GLU A 23 -12.31 12.05 -13.94
C GLU A 23 -11.05 12.66 -13.37
N LYS A 24 -10.66 12.18 -12.19
CA LYS A 24 -9.47 12.67 -11.50
C LYS A 24 -8.85 11.60 -10.62
N PHE A 25 -7.54 11.54 -10.64
CA PHE A 25 -6.72 10.75 -9.73
C PHE A 25 -5.88 11.68 -8.87
N VAL A 26 -5.78 11.42 -7.56
CA VAL A 26 -4.99 12.23 -6.62
C VAL A 26 -4.25 11.29 -5.68
N GLU A 27 -2.95 11.13 -5.88
CA GLU A 27 -2.11 10.24 -5.06
C GLU A 27 -1.72 10.92 -3.76
N LYS A 28 -2.06 10.27 -2.64
CA LYS A 28 -1.68 10.65 -1.27
C LYS A 28 -1.81 12.16 -1.00
N PRO A 29 -3.03 12.72 -1.06
CA PRO A 29 -3.25 14.14 -0.85
C PRO A 29 -2.88 14.56 0.57
N LYS A 30 -2.65 15.85 0.79
CA LYS A 30 -2.60 16.42 2.13
C LYS A 30 -3.96 16.22 2.82
N PHE A 31 -3.96 16.11 4.15
CA PHE A 31 -5.15 15.79 4.94
C PHE A 31 -6.36 16.68 4.63
N GLU A 32 -6.17 18.01 4.54
CA GLU A 32 -7.25 18.94 4.20
C GLU A 32 -7.84 18.68 2.81
N LYS A 33 -6.99 18.31 1.86
CA LYS A 33 -7.45 17.91 0.53
C LYS A 33 -8.20 16.58 0.55
N ALA A 34 -7.72 15.61 1.34
CA ALA A 34 -8.41 14.33 1.53
C ALA A 34 -9.82 14.56 2.11
N LYS A 35 -9.95 15.44 3.10
CA LYS A 35 -11.24 15.82 3.69
C LYS A 35 -12.18 16.44 2.64
N SER A 36 -11.71 17.39 1.84
CA SER A 36 -12.50 18.00 0.78
C SER A 36 -12.89 17.05 -0.35
N LEU A 37 -12.12 15.96 -0.55
CA LEU A 37 -12.46 14.94 -1.53
C LEU A 37 -13.62 14.06 -1.03
N LEU A 38 -13.68 13.75 0.26
CA LEU A 38 -14.78 12.96 0.84
C LEU A 38 -16.14 13.65 0.77
N GLU A 39 -16.19 14.96 0.63
CA GLU A 39 -17.42 15.73 0.46
C GLU A 39 -18.00 15.62 -0.96
N GLN A 40 -17.25 15.02 -1.89
CA GLN A 40 -17.66 14.84 -3.28
C GLN A 40 -18.34 13.48 -3.48
N GLU A 41 -19.25 13.42 -4.42
CA GLU A 41 -19.86 12.14 -4.85
C GLU A 41 -18.86 11.31 -5.70
N ASN A 42 -19.08 10.00 -5.72
CA ASN A 42 -18.30 9.04 -6.54
C ASN A 42 -16.78 9.09 -6.30
N VAL A 43 -16.40 9.20 -5.05
CA VAL A 43 -15.01 9.15 -4.61
C VAL A 43 -14.68 7.76 -4.08
N PHE A 44 -13.55 7.23 -4.50
CA PHE A 44 -13.06 5.90 -4.13
C PHE A 44 -11.60 5.99 -3.70
N TRP A 45 -11.16 5.06 -2.84
CA TRP A 45 -9.75 4.84 -2.62
C TRP A 45 -9.15 3.99 -3.75
N ASN A 46 -7.93 4.32 -4.13
CA ASN A 46 -7.14 3.49 -5.04
C ASN A 46 -6.63 2.25 -4.30
N ALA A 47 -7.07 1.07 -4.71
CA ALA A 47 -6.59 -0.19 -4.17
C ALA A 47 -5.20 -0.60 -4.67
N GLY A 48 -4.60 0.14 -5.60
CA GLY A 48 -3.30 -0.16 -6.17
C GLY A 48 -3.29 -1.40 -7.09
N ILE A 49 -4.44 -1.84 -7.57
CA ILE A 49 -4.58 -3.00 -8.47
C ILE A 49 -4.86 -2.48 -9.87
N PHE A 50 -3.94 -2.76 -10.80
CA PHE A 50 -4.01 -2.26 -12.17
C PHE A 50 -3.99 -3.39 -13.19
N ALA A 51 -4.81 -3.26 -14.25
CA ALA A 51 -4.80 -4.13 -15.40
C ALA A 51 -4.64 -3.29 -16.68
N PHE A 52 -3.64 -3.60 -17.50
CA PHE A 52 -3.37 -2.91 -18.75
C PHE A 52 -2.65 -3.81 -19.76
N LYS A 53 -2.75 -3.43 -21.04
CA LYS A 53 -1.91 -4.04 -22.09
C LYS A 53 -0.50 -3.46 -22.01
N GLY A 54 0.53 -4.31 -21.98
CA GLY A 54 1.93 -3.88 -21.84
C GLY A 54 2.34 -2.84 -22.88
N ASP A 55 2.02 -3.05 -24.15
CA ASP A 55 2.32 -2.09 -25.23
C ASP A 55 1.66 -0.73 -25.02
N TRP A 56 0.42 -0.73 -24.55
CA TRP A 56 -0.27 0.52 -24.22
C TRP A 56 0.45 1.26 -23.09
N PHE A 57 0.83 0.53 -22.06
CA PHE A 57 1.49 1.10 -20.89
C PHE A 57 2.84 1.71 -21.23
N ILE A 58 3.67 1.02 -22.03
CA ILE A 58 4.96 1.56 -22.49
C ILE A 58 4.76 2.82 -23.34
N LYS A 59 3.76 2.84 -24.24
CA LYS A 59 3.42 4.02 -25.05
C LYS A 59 2.97 5.19 -24.15
N GLU A 60 2.19 4.90 -23.11
CA GLU A 60 1.69 5.93 -22.21
C GLU A 60 2.81 6.51 -21.33
N ILE A 61 3.71 5.70 -20.79
CA ILE A 61 4.91 6.19 -20.08
C ILE A 61 5.75 7.06 -21.04
N LYS A 62 6.00 6.59 -22.25
CA LYS A 62 6.77 7.35 -23.25
C LYS A 62 6.15 8.71 -23.51
N ARG A 63 4.82 8.79 -23.56
CA ARG A 63 4.09 10.04 -23.81
C ARG A 63 4.12 10.98 -22.60
N LYS A 64 4.07 10.45 -21.38
CA LYS A 64 3.93 11.24 -20.15
C LYS A 64 5.27 11.57 -19.50
N ASN A 65 6.22 10.65 -19.56
CA ASN A 65 7.55 10.79 -18.96
C ASN A 65 8.59 9.98 -19.76
N LYS A 66 8.95 10.52 -20.93
CA LYS A 66 9.92 9.90 -21.85
C LYS A 66 11.27 9.66 -21.15
N SER A 67 11.74 10.63 -20.37
CA SER A 67 13.03 10.53 -19.66
C SER A 67 13.03 9.39 -18.67
N LEU A 68 11.92 9.17 -17.92
CA LEU A 68 11.77 8.04 -17.00
C LEU A 68 11.91 6.71 -17.76
N LEU A 69 11.18 6.57 -18.88
CA LEU A 69 11.23 5.34 -19.69
C LEU A 69 12.65 5.07 -20.20
N GLU A 70 13.34 6.08 -20.74
CA GLU A 70 14.70 5.94 -21.26
C GLU A 70 15.70 5.50 -20.19
N LYS A 71 15.61 6.05 -18.98
CA LYS A 71 16.45 5.67 -17.85
C LYS A 71 16.16 4.23 -17.39
N VAL A 72 14.88 3.85 -17.31
CA VAL A 72 14.46 2.47 -16.95
C VAL A 72 15.00 1.49 -18.00
N LEU A 73 14.78 1.76 -19.29
CA LEU A 73 15.27 0.89 -20.36
C LEU A 73 16.79 0.77 -20.36
N LYS A 74 17.51 1.87 -20.10
CA LYS A 74 18.97 1.85 -19.96
C LYS A 74 19.41 0.97 -18.78
N SER A 75 18.75 1.08 -17.64
CA SER A 75 19.03 0.27 -16.47
C SER A 75 18.81 -1.22 -16.75
N ILE A 76 17.76 -1.56 -17.49
CA ILE A 76 17.46 -2.93 -17.90
C ILE A 76 18.49 -3.42 -18.93
N SER A 77 18.79 -2.64 -19.97
CA SER A 77 19.71 -3.06 -21.05
C SER A 77 21.15 -3.32 -20.59
N LEU A 78 21.58 -2.68 -19.51
CA LEU A 78 22.89 -2.85 -18.87
C LEU A 78 22.85 -3.80 -17.66
N GLY A 79 21.67 -4.33 -17.32
CA GLY A 79 21.50 -5.28 -16.24
C GLY A 79 21.92 -6.70 -16.62
N GLU A 80 22.08 -7.54 -15.64
CA GLU A 80 22.53 -8.93 -15.79
C GLU A 80 21.70 -9.91 -14.96
N TYR A 81 21.76 -11.17 -15.32
CA TYR A 81 21.19 -12.26 -14.53
C TYR A 81 22.23 -12.82 -13.55
N GLN A 82 21.86 -12.91 -12.27
CA GLN A 82 22.61 -13.64 -11.24
C GLN A 82 21.77 -14.85 -10.83
N GLY A 83 22.05 -16.00 -11.44
CA GLY A 83 21.19 -17.18 -11.37
C GLY A 83 19.81 -16.90 -11.97
N ASN A 84 18.74 -17.04 -11.19
CA ASN A 84 17.36 -16.79 -11.60
C ASN A 84 16.86 -15.36 -11.30
N VAL A 85 17.72 -14.49 -10.77
CA VAL A 85 17.38 -13.12 -10.40
C VAL A 85 17.98 -12.14 -11.40
N PHE A 86 17.13 -11.31 -12.01
CA PHE A 86 17.60 -10.21 -12.86
C PHE A 86 17.95 -9.00 -12.00
N MET A 87 19.19 -8.50 -12.14
CA MET A 87 19.70 -7.31 -11.45
C MET A 87 19.84 -6.17 -12.44
N PRO A 88 19.01 -5.10 -12.31
CA PRO A 88 19.19 -3.89 -13.09
C PRO A 88 20.57 -3.26 -12.82
N HIS A 89 21.16 -2.58 -13.80
CA HIS A 89 22.44 -1.90 -13.63
C HIS A 89 22.33 -0.78 -12.59
N SER A 90 23.04 -0.95 -11.48
CA SER A 90 22.89 -0.14 -10.25
C SER A 90 23.02 1.38 -10.49
N ASP A 91 24.09 1.80 -11.20
CA ASP A 91 24.34 3.24 -11.39
C ASP A 91 23.34 3.91 -12.35
N SER A 92 22.81 3.15 -13.32
CA SER A 92 21.74 3.64 -14.19
C SER A 92 20.41 3.67 -13.44
N PHE A 93 20.15 2.70 -12.55
CA PHE A 93 18.95 2.65 -11.72
C PHE A 93 18.88 3.82 -10.74
N LYS A 94 19.99 4.16 -10.08
CA LYS A 94 20.09 5.31 -9.16
C LYS A 94 19.79 6.66 -9.82
N GLN A 95 19.89 6.76 -11.15
CA GLN A 95 19.55 7.97 -11.90
C GLN A 95 18.04 8.09 -12.20
N ILE A 96 17.24 7.06 -11.89
CA ILE A 96 15.80 7.08 -12.06
C ILE A 96 15.20 7.93 -10.94
N GLU A 97 14.26 8.79 -11.29
CA GLU A 97 13.50 9.59 -10.33
C GLU A 97 12.66 8.66 -9.44
N ASP A 98 12.67 8.90 -8.12
CA ASP A 98 11.78 8.20 -7.18
C ASP A 98 10.36 8.74 -7.33
N ILE A 99 9.60 8.10 -8.19
CA ILE A 99 8.22 8.46 -8.51
C ILE A 99 7.36 7.21 -8.66
N SER A 100 6.21 7.19 -7.99
CA SER A 100 5.25 6.09 -8.15
C SER A 100 4.62 6.10 -9.55
N ILE A 101 4.16 4.92 -10.01
CA ILE A 101 3.42 4.76 -11.26
C ILE A 101 2.16 5.63 -11.29
N ASP A 102 1.52 5.82 -10.14
CA ASP A 102 0.33 6.66 -9.98
C ASP A 102 0.61 8.09 -10.40
N LYS A 103 1.67 8.70 -9.90
CA LYS A 103 2.11 10.06 -10.25
C LYS A 103 2.72 10.17 -11.63
N ALA A 104 3.51 9.17 -12.02
CA ALA A 104 4.21 9.20 -13.31
C ALA A 104 3.23 9.05 -14.49
N VAL A 105 2.19 8.24 -14.34
CA VAL A 105 1.30 7.83 -15.42
C VAL A 105 -0.15 8.16 -15.12
N LEU A 106 -0.73 7.62 -14.04
CA LEU A 106 -2.18 7.63 -13.84
C LEU A 106 -2.76 9.02 -13.63
N GLU A 107 -2.16 9.86 -12.78
CA GLU A 107 -2.61 11.25 -12.58
C GLU A 107 -2.58 12.09 -13.86
N ARG A 108 -1.76 11.69 -14.83
CA ARG A 108 -1.54 12.41 -16.08
C ARG A 108 -2.25 11.77 -17.27
N SER A 109 -2.84 10.60 -17.09
CA SER A 109 -3.49 9.85 -18.17
C SER A 109 -4.95 10.23 -18.32
N LYS A 110 -5.39 10.32 -19.57
CA LYS A 110 -6.78 10.41 -19.94
C LYS A 110 -7.26 9.01 -20.33
N LYS A 111 -8.55 8.72 -20.18
CA LYS A 111 -9.15 7.42 -20.52
C LYS A 111 -8.65 6.27 -19.64
N VAL A 112 -8.47 6.53 -18.36
CA VAL A 112 -8.32 5.48 -17.36
C VAL A 112 -9.70 5.08 -16.87
N LEU A 113 -9.94 3.78 -16.82
CA LEU A 113 -11.19 3.22 -16.32
C LEU A 113 -10.96 2.65 -14.93
N MET A 114 -12.01 2.63 -14.13
CA MET A 114 -12.02 1.93 -12.86
C MET A 114 -13.24 1.01 -12.75
N THR A 115 -13.12 0.00 -11.91
CA THR A 115 -14.24 -0.78 -11.40
C THR A 115 -14.21 -0.76 -9.88
N GLU A 116 -15.38 -0.69 -9.26
CA GLU A 116 -15.49 -0.76 -7.81
C GLU A 116 -15.15 -2.17 -7.31
N LEU A 117 -14.25 -2.26 -6.35
CA LEU A 117 -13.92 -3.50 -5.66
C LEU A 117 -14.84 -3.64 -4.44
N LYS A 118 -15.86 -4.50 -4.54
CA LYS A 118 -16.78 -4.83 -3.43
C LYS A 118 -16.22 -5.97 -2.58
N ALA A 119 -15.07 -5.73 -1.97
CA ALA A 119 -14.40 -6.67 -1.05
C ALA A 119 -13.84 -5.89 0.12
N GLY A 120 -13.67 -6.55 1.25
CA GLY A 120 -12.89 -5.99 2.34
C GLY A 120 -11.46 -5.78 1.88
N TRP A 121 -11.05 -4.53 1.69
CA TRP A 121 -9.71 -4.18 1.29
C TRP A 121 -9.04 -3.32 2.37
N LEU A 122 -7.82 -3.67 2.72
CA LEU A 122 -7.01 -2.93 3.69
C LEU A 122 -5.55 -2.96 3.24
N ASP A 123 -4.91 -1.80 3.27
CA ASP A 123 -3.45 -1.71 3.10
C ASP A 123 -2.76 -2.03 4.43
N LEU A 124 -2.08 -3.18 4.49
CA LEU A 124 -1.31 -3.63 5.65
C LEU A 124 0.16 -3.14 5.60
N GLY A 125 0.41 -2.00 4.98
CA GLY A 125 1.74 -1.41 4.83
C GLY A 125 2.38 -0.91 6.14
N SER A 126 1.69 -0.97 7.28
CA SER A 126 2.22 -0.54 8.58
C SER A 126 1.78 -1.45 9.73
N TRP A 127 2.56 -1.47 10.81
CA TRP A 127 2.20 -2.16 12.04
C TRP A 127 0.90 -1.63 12.65
N THR A 128 0.64 -0.34 12.53
CA THR A 128 -0.62 0.29 12.99
C THR A 128 -1.82 -0.26 12.22
N ALA A 129 -1.72 -0.37 10.90
CA ALA A 129 -2.78 -0.97 10.08
C ALA A 129 -3.01 -2.44 10.44
N LEU A 130 -1.94 -3.21 10.64
CA LEU A 130 -2.03 -4.60 11.06
C LEU A 130 -2.70 -4.73 12.44
N THR A 131 -2.36 -3.86 13.39
CA THR A 131 -2.98 -3.86 14.72
C THR A 131 -4.46 -3.51 14.62
N ALA A 132 -4.83 -2.46 13.87
CA ALA A 132 -6.22 -2.09 13.66
C ALA A 132 -7.04 -3.24 13.05
N PHE A 133 -6.47 -3.92 12.05
CA PHE A 133 -7.09 -5.08 11.42
C PHE A 133 -7.35 -6.24 12.40
N HIS A 134 -6.43 -6.48 13.33
CA HIS A 134 -6.58 -7.52 14.35
C HIS A 134 -7.49 -7.12 15.50
N THR A 135 -7.65 -5.84 15.78
CA THR A 135 -8.55 -5.34 16.84
C THR A 135 -9.98 -5.09 16.36
N ASP A 136 -10.21 -5.01 15.05
CA ASP A 136 -11.55 -4.89 14.47
C ASP A 136 -12.37 -6.17 14.73
N PRO A 137 -13.50 -6.09 15.49
CA PRO A 137 -14.33 -7.26 15.79
C PRO A 137 -14.92 -7.93 14.54
N SER A 138 -15.08 -7.20 13.45
CA SER A 138 -15.60 -7.72 12.18
C SER A 138 -14.55 -8.44 11.33
N SER A 139 -13.27 -8.28 11.66
CA SER A 139 -12.17 -8.94 10.96
C SER A 139 -12.17 -10.45 11.24
N PRO A 140 -12.05 -11.31 10.20
CA PRO A 140 -11.92 -12.76 10.41
C PRO A 140 -10.63 -13.15 11.14
N PHE A 141 -9.69 -12.20 11.28
CA PHE A 141 -8.44 -12.36 12.03
C PHE A 141 -8.42 -11.59 13.35
N SER A 142 -9.60 -11.14 13.82
CA SER A 142 -9.73 -10.37 15.05
C SER A 142 -9.21 -11.15 16.27
N LEU A 143 -8.42 -10.46 17.09
CA LEU A 143 -7.94 -10.99 18.37
C LEU A 143 -9.10 -11.21 19.36
N SER A 144 -10.22 -10.48 19.21
CA SER A 144 -11.41 -10.67 20.06
C SER A 144 -12.05 -12.06 19.89
N GLN A 145 -11.78 -12.74 18.77
CA GLN A 145 -12.23 -14.12 18.52
C GLN A 145 -11.23 -15.19 19.01
N ARG A 146 -10.03 -14.77 19.41
CA ARG A 146 -9.05 -15.67 19.99
C ARG A 146 -9.32 -15.80 21.48
N SER A 147 -9.40 -17.03 21.96
CA SER A 147 -9.50 -17.34 23.38
C SER A 147 -8.37 -16.63 24.16
N SER A 148 -8.62 -16.25 25.39
CA SER A 148 -7.67 -15.61 26.33
C SER A 148 -6.34 -16.38 26.53
N GLU A 149 -6.21 -17.54 25.95
CA GLU A 149 -5.04 -18.44 26.03
C GLU A 149 -3.78 -17.91 25.32
N SER A 150 -3.89 -16.89 24.45
CA SER A 150 -2.73 -16.34 23.76
C SER A 150 -2.02 -15.19 24.51
N ARG A 151 -2.66 -14.66 25.57
CA ARG A 151 -2.09 -13.55 26.37
C ARG A 151 -1.11 -14.05 27.41
N ILE A 152 0.06 -13.46 27.41
CA ILE A 152 1.13 -13.77 28.38
C ILE A 152 1.41 -12.52 29.20
N GLU A 153 0.99 -12.56 30.48
CA GLU A 153 1.24 -11.48 31.44
C GLU A 153 2.70 -11.42 31.86
N ARG A 154 3.19 -10.20 32.07
CA ARG A 154 4.55 -9.89 32.52
C ARG A 154 4.52 -8.74 33.54
N PRO A 155 5.53 -8.57 34.40
CA PRO A 155 5.58 -7.44 35.33
C PRO A 155 5.45 -6.08 34.67
N TRP A 156 5.95 -5.94 33.44
CA TRP A 156 5.94 -4.72 32.67
C TRP A 156 4.67 -4.50 31.83
N GLY A 157 3.78 -5.48 31.71
CA GLY A 157 2.58 -5.44 30.88
C GLY A 157 2.17 -6.84 30.41
N PHE A 158 1.83 -6.97 29.12
CA PHE A 158 1.54 -8.28 28.55
C PHE A 158 1.95 -8.32 27.06
N PHE A 159 1.91 -9.52 26.50
CA PHE A 159 1.96 -9.68 25.05
C PHE A 159 1.02 -10.78 24.57
N ASP A 160 0.47 -10.56 23.40
CA ASP A 160 -0.30 -11.54 22.64
C ASP A 160 0.51 -12.05 21.46
N VAL A 161 0.51 -13.35 21.21
CA VAL A 161 1.13 -13.93 20.02
C VAL A 161 0.13 -13.85 18.87
N LEU A 162 0.38 -12.98 17.89
CA LEU A 162 -0.50 -12.78 16.74
C LEU A 162 -0.31 -13.88 15.71
N MET A 163 0.94 -14.26 15.45
CA MET A 163 1.31 -15.29 14.49
C MET A 163 2.60 -15.98 14.94
N GLN A 164 2.66 -17.29 14.71
CA GLN A 164 3.89 -18.07 14.93
C GLN A 164 4.02 -19.11 13.81
N SER A 165 5.19 -19.15 13.19
CA SER A 165 5.61 -20.16 12.22
C SER A 165 6.91 -20.84 12.71
N SER A 166 7.46 -21.73 11.91
CA SER A 166 8.78 -22.35 12.19
C SER A 166 9.94 -21.33 12.14
N SER A 167 9.78 -20.23 11.39
CA SER A 167 10.86 -19.24 11.16
C SER A 167 10.53 -17.84 11.67
N SER A 168 9.31 -17.56 12.11
CA SER A 168 8.88 -16.21 12.50
C SER A 168 7.84 -16.22 13.61
N LYS A 169 7.85 -15.15 14.41
CA LYS A 169 6.86 -14.91 15.46
C LYS A 169 6.51 -13.43 15.54
N VAL A 170 5.23 -13.11 15.44
CA VAL A 170 4.69 -11.75 15.58
C VAL A 170 3.95 -11.65 16.91
N LYS A 171 4.25 -10.61 17.67
CA LYS A 171 3.63 -10.35 18.97
C LYS A 171 3.09 -8.92 19.03
N LEU A 172 1.93 -8.74 19.62
CA LEU A 172 1.46 -7.45 20.11
C LEU A 172 1.92 -7.30 21.55
N ILE A 173 2.64 -6.22 21.87
CA ILE A 173 3.21 -5.99 23.21
C ILE A 173 2.61 -4.70 23.76
N GLU A 174 2.05 -4.76 24.96
CA GLU A 174 1.59 -3.60 25.71
C GLU A 174 2.42 -3.42 26.99
N VAL A 175 3.02 -2.25 27.12
CA VAL A 175 3.87 -1.89 28.25
C VAL A 175 3.14 -0.89 29.14
N LYS A 176 2.96 -1.19 30.41
CA LYS A 176 2.33 -0.30 31.40
C LYS A 176 3.14 0.98 31.57
N ALA A 177 2.47 2.09 31.79
CA ALA A 177 3.13 3.36 32.05
C ALA A 177 4.16 3.25 33.17
N GLY A 178 5.36 3.78 32.96
CA GLY A 178 6.47 3.72 33.91
C GLY A 178 7.24 2.39 33.94
N GLN A 179 6.83 1.39 33.18
CA GLN A 179 7.52 0.10 33.07
C GLN A 179 8.44 0.05 31.86
N LYS A 180 9.39 -0.88 31.86
CA LYS A 180 10.38 -1.09 30.81
C LYS A 180 10.45 -2.54 30.40
N LEU A 181 10.61 -2.79 29.11
CA LEU A 181 10.99 -4.09 28.57
C LEU A 181 12.44 -4.42 28.93
N SER A 182 12.74 -5.70 29.12
CA SER A 182 14.12 -6.18 29.17
C SER A 182 14.79 -5.96 27.79
N LEU A 183 16.08 -5.61 27.82
CA LEU A 183 16.88 -5.53 26.60
C LEU A 183 16.90 -6.91 25.92
N GLN A 184 16.49 -6.98 24.66
CA GLN A 184 16.52 -8.21 23.86
C GLN A 184 17.49 -8.03 22.70
N GLN A 185 18.33 -9.04 22.49
CA GLN A 185 19.22 -9.14 21.35
C GLN A 185 18.73 -10.28 20.46
N HIS A 186 18.41 -10.00 19.22
CA HIS A 186 18.07 -11.00 18.21
C HIS A 186 19.35 -11.34 17.41
N LYS A 187 19.55 -12.65 17.21
CA LYS A 187 20.65 -13.16 16.37
C LYS A 187 20.20 -13.22 14.93
#